data_7b379e60e21fcfc79236515cc8ea6570
#
_entry.id   7b379e60e21fcfc79236515cc8ea6570
#
_cell.length_a   1.000
_cell.length_b   1.000
_cell.length_c   1.000
_cell.angle_alpha   90.00
_cell.angle_beta   90.00
_cell.angle_gamma   90.00
#
_symmetry.space_group_name_H-M   'P 1'
#
loop_
_entity.id
_entity.type
_entity.pdbx_description
1 polymer ?
#
loop_
_entity_poly.entity_id
_entity_poly.type
_entity_poly.pdbx_seq_one_letter_code
_entity_poly.pdbx_strand_id
1 'polypeptide(L)'
;EIVLRKRAVPTVGATLDALMHAGSADASIEMGQRAVRTYPYAFHVYHRTAMEWLRWEREEEIDSLWAQCVDRLPGEHLPRLYRALHEISRGNLQEGFQLREATMSIFGWLRRTTVQPPATFPEWKGESLTGKSIVIWSEFGLGDEIFFLRFARLLRERCGAAYVTVVCQSPLVKLFEESREADAVIDVKNAAQLPAHDYWVFPHTIPAYVPLELEALPPAVPFLRASPVKAPAVLLSAPRGVLKVGVVFKGAPTHENDRARSLPSLSVLDELFKLKGVEFFSLQKGAGADEAAQYAQRLSNFHDLGACIASMEETASAVAELDLVLTVDTSVSHVAGAMGKPTWVLLPSYGDWRWHYRREDSPWYPTARLFRRRFGGDWPEVVARIRGHLLVLSNEKQLAVAA
;
A
#
# COMPACT_ATOMS: atom_id res chain seq x y z
N GLU A 1 1.66 -36.33 22.72
CA GLU A 1 0.99 -35.07 22.28
C GLU A 1 1.84 -34.29 21.27
N ILE A 2 3.13 -34.07 21.53
CA ILE A 2 4.04 -33.32 20.61
C ILE A 2 4.26 -34.05 19.28
N VAL A 3 4.30 -35.38 19.27
CA VAL A 3 4.46 -36.21 18.06
C VAL A 3 3.20 -36.19 17.20
N LEU A 4 2.01 -36.17 17.81
CA LEU A 4 0.74 -36.05 17.09
C LEU A 4 0.56 -34.64 16.46
N ARG A 5 1.00 -33.54 17.15
CA ARG A 5 0.95 -32.19 16.60
C ARG A 5 1.81 -32.03 15.34
N LYS A 6 3.02 -32.60 15.29
CA LYS A 6 3.91 -32.52 14.11
C LYS A 6 3.40 -33.27 12.89
N ARG A 7 2.60 -34.32 13.07
CA ARG A 7 2.00 -35.10 11.95
C ARG A 7 0.67 -34.51 11.46
N ALA A 8 -0.06 -33.79 12.31
CA ALA A 8 -1.39 -33.27 12.00
C ALA A 8 -1.37 -31.95 11.18
N VAL A 9 -0.36 -31.09 11.37
CA VAL A 9 -0.24 -29.80 10.68
C VAL A 9 -0.23 -29.92 9.15
N PRO A 10 0.53 -30.83 8.51
CA PRO A 10 0.47 -31.02 7.05
C PRO A 10 -0.91 -31.49 6.58
N THR A 11 -1.59 -32.31 7.36
CA THR A 11 -2.92 -32.86 7.02
C THR A 11 -4.00 -31.78 7.04
N VAL A 12 -3.93 -30.83 7.98
CA VAL A 12 -4.86 -29.69 8.04
C VAL A 12 -4.62 -28.73 6.87
N GLY A 13 -3.38 -28.40 6.58
CA GLY A 13 -3.02 -27.57 5.43
C GLY A 13 -3.51 -28.20 4.12
N ALA A 14 -3.23 -29.47 3.90
CA ALA A 14 -3.69 -30.22 2.73
C ALA A 14 -5.23 -30.29 2.63
N THR A 15 -5.91 -30.40 3.77
CA THR A 15 -7.38 -30.45 3.81
C THR A 15 -8.00 -29.09 3.49
N LEU A 16 -7.44 -28.01 4.03
CA LEU A 16 -7.85 -26.64 3.70
C LEU A 16 -7.54 -26.30 2.23
N ASP A 17 -6.37 -26.70 1.73
CA ASP A 17 -6.01 -26.53 0.32
C ASP A 17 -6.94 -27.33 -0.62
N ALA A 18 -7.34 -28.53 -0.25
CA ALA A 18 -8.32 -29.33 -1.02
C ALA A 18 -9.70 -28.65 -1.08
N LEU A 19 -10.13 -28.01 -0.01
CA LEU A 19 -11.39 -27.27 0.03
C LEU A 19 -11.36 -25.97 -0.80
N MET A 20 -10.20 -25.33 -0.94
CA MET A 20 -10.04 -24.23 -1.89
C MET A 20 -10.48 -24.62 -3.31
N HIS A 21 -10.33 -25.90 -3.64
CA HIS A 21 -10.69 -26.45 -4.95
C HIS A 21 -12.11 -27.05 -4.98
N ALA A 22 -12.74 -27.31 -3.82
CA ALA A 22 -14.06 -27.95 -3.73
C ALA A 22 -15.26 -27.06 -4.08
N GLY A 23 -15.08 -25.75 -4.17
CA GLY A 23 -16.03 -24.83 -4.78
C GLY A 23 -17.30 -24.49 -3.98
N SER A 24 -17.39 -24.78 -2.66
CA SER A 24 -18.56 -24.48 -1.82
C SER A 24 -18.20 -23.62 -0.61
N ALA A 25 -18.90 -22.49 -0.43
CA ALA A 25 -18.76 -21.59 0.74
C ALA A 25 -19.08 -22.31 2.05
N ASP A 26 -20.22 -23.04 2.10
CA ASP A 26 -20.66 -23.71 3.32
C ASP A 26 -19.71 -24.82 3.73
N ALA A 27 -19.20 -25.59 2.77
CA ALA A 27 -18.18 -26.62 3.03
C ALA A 27 -16.88 -26.00 3.55
N SER A 28 -16.48 -24.85 3.01
CA SER A 28 -15.29 -24.10 3.49
C SER A 28 -15.47 -23.62 4.93
N ILE A 29 -16.66 -23.12 5.28
CA ILE A 29 -16.97 -22.66 6.63
C ILE A 29 -16.96 -23.82 7.62
N GLU A 30 -17.67 -24.90 7.31
CA GLU A 30 -17.74 -26.09 8.17
C GLU A 30 -16.34 -26.67 8.43
N MET A 31 -15.55 -26.79 7.38
CA MET A 31 -14.19 -27.32 7.49
C MET A 31 -13.25 -26.39 8.24
N GLY A 32 -13.32 -25.08 7.99
CA GLY A 32 -12.54 -24.08 8.73
C GLY A 32 -12.86 -24.14 10.24
N GLN A 33 -14.14 -24.17 10.58
CA GLN A 33 -14.59 -24.32 11.99
C GLN A 33 -14.11 -25.65 12.59
N ARG A 34 -14.15 -26.73 11.84
CA ARG A 34 -13.63 -28.04 12.30
C ARG A 34 -12.12 -28.00 12.51
N ALA A 35 -11.38 -27.38 11.60
CA ALA A 35 -9.93 -27.23 11.69
C ALA A 35 -9.52 -26.43 12.94
N VAL A 36 -10.20 -25.31 13.19
CA VAL A 36 -9.95 -24.44 14.38
C VAL A 36 -10.31 -25.18 15.67
N ARG A 37 -11.41 -25.96 15.71
CA ARG A 37 -11.73 -26.79 16.90
C ARG A 37 -10.69 -27.87 17.14
N THR A 38 -10.13 -28.45 16.07
CA THR A 38 -9.13 -29.52 16.19
C THR A 38 -7.75 -28.99 16.59
N TYR A 39 -7.40 -27.77 16.14
CA TYR A 39 -6.09 -27.15 16.37
C TYR A 39 -6.21 -25.72 16.96
N PRO A 40 -6.81 -25.56 18.15
CA PRO A 40 -7.19 -24.27 18.72
C PRO A 40 -6.01 -23.36 19.09
N TYR A 41 -4.80 -23.90 19.10
CA TYR A 41 -3.57 -23.17 19.47
C TYR A 41 -2.60 -23.02 18.27
N ALA A 42 -3.08 -23.18 17.04
CA ALA A 42 -2.28 -23.10 15.84
C ALA A 42 -2.67 -21.86 15.01
N PHE A 43 -1.99 -20.73 15.22
CA PHE A 43 -2.27 -19.47 14.52
C PHE A 43 -2.44 -19.64 13.00
N HIS A 44 -1.57 -20.42 12.34
CA HIS A 44 -1.64 -20.61 10.89
C HIS A 44 -2.95 -21.25 10.41
N VAL A 45 -3.65 -22.00 11.27
CA VAL A 45 -4.96 -22.59 10.95
C VAL A 45 -6.02 -21.48 10.89
N TYR A 46 -6.02 -20.56 11.84
CA TYR A 46 -6.91 -19.40 11.81
C TYR A 46 -6.64 -18.52 10.60
N HIS A 47 -5.36 -18.23 10.32
CA HIS A 47 -4.98 -17.40 9.20
C HIS A 47 -5.43 -18.01 7.86
N ARG A 48 -5.18 -19.32 7.64
CA ARG A 48 -5.63 -20.02 6.41
C ARG A 48 -7.15 -20.04 6.30
N THR A 49 -7.85 -20.29 7.39
CA THR A 49 -9.31 -20.25 7.43
C THR A 49 -9.84 -18.85 7.09
N ALA A 50 -9.27 -17.80 7.65
CA ALA A 50 -9.66 -16.42 7.33
C ALA A 50 -9.46 -16.12 5.84
N MET A 51 -8.32 -16.54 5.25
CA MET A 51 -8.06 -16.33 3.82
C MET A 51 -9.08 -17.05 2.93
N GLU A 52 -9.49 -18.26 3.30
CA GLU A 52 -10.53 -19.00 2.58
C GLU A 52 -11.90 -18.31 2.69
N TRP A 53 -12.26 -17.86 3.89
CA TRP A 53 -13.53 -17.19 4.10
C TRP A 53 -13.61 -15.83 3.40
N LEU A 54 -12.47 -15.10 3.28
CA LEU A 54 -12.39 -13.91 2.43
C LEU A 54 -12.70 -14.23 0.96
N ARG A 55 -12.24 -15.37 0.46
CA ARG A 55 -12.56 -15.84 -0.90
C ARG A 55 -14.06 -15.97 -1.12
N TRP A 56 -14.79 -16.44 -0.10
CA TRP A 56 -16.23 -16.68 -0.15
C TRP A 56 -17.06 -15.50 0.35
N GLU A 57 -16.41 -14.34 0.57
CA GLU A 57 -17.10 -13.13 1.01
C GLU A 57 -17.79 -13.27 2.39
N ARG A 58 -17.15 -14.00 3.30
CA ARG A 58 -17.67 -14.32 4.64
C ARG A 58 -16.94 -13.52 5.71
N GLU A 59 -16.96 -12.19 5.60
CA GLU A 59 -16.20 -11.28 6.46
C GLU A 59 -16.70 -11.26 7.90
N GLU A 60 -18.02 -11.43 8.10
CA GLU A 60 -18.60 -11.46 9.45
C GLU A 60 -18.11 -12.65 10.26
N GLU A 61 -17.96 -13.82 9.62
CA GLU A 61 -17.43 -15.01 10.27
C GLU A 61 -15.94 -14.85 10.63
N ILE A 62 -15.21 -14.04 9.88
CA ILE A 62 -13.78 -13.76 10.12
C ILE A 62 -13.61 -12.93 11.39
N ASP A 63 -14.50 -12.00 11.73
CA ASP A 63 -14.45 -11.28 13.00
C ASP A 63 -14.49 -12.23 14.21
N SER A 64 -15.47 -13.14 14.20
CA SER A 64 -15.59 -14.17 15.22
C SER A 64 -14.37 -15.10 15.28
N LEU A 65 -13.81 -15.43 14.11
CA LEU A 65 -12.62 -16.25 13.98
C LEU A 65 -11.39 -15.58 14.61
N TRP A 66 -11.17 -14.30 14.34
CA TRP A 66 -10.05 -13.57 14.93
C TRP A 66 -10.23 -13.32 16.41
N ALA A 67 -11.44 -13.03 16.89
CA ALA A 67 -11.74 -12.92 18.31
C ALA A 67 -11.39 -14.23 19.03
N GLN A 68 -11.84 -15.37 18.49
CA GLN A 68 -11.51 -16.69 19.04
C GLN A 68 -9.99 -16.98 19.02
N CYS A 69 -9.29 -16.56 17.97
CA CYS A 69 -7.84 -16.72 17.85
C CYS A 69 -7.11 -15.93 18.95
N VAL A 70 -7.51 -14.69 19.20
CA VAL A 70 -6.95 -13.83 20.27
C VAL A 70 -7.18 -14.46 21.65
N ASP A 71 -8.38 -14.98 21.91
CA ASP A 71 -8.70 -15.62 23.19
C ASP A 71 -7.90 -16.90 23.44
N ARG A 72 -7.62 -17.66 22.39
CA ARG A 72 -6.85 -18.91 22.48
C ARG A 72 -5.34 -18.70 22.55
N LEU A 73 -4.86 -17.59 21.98
CA LEU A 73 -3.44 -17.26 21.85
C LEU A 73 -3.12 -15.87 22.47
N PRO A 74 -3.45 -15.64 23.75
CA PRO A 74 -3.34 -14.30 24.37
C PRO A 74 -1.90 -13.79 24.46
N GLY A 75 -0.91 -14.70 24.44
CA GLY A 75 0.52 -14.39 24.48
C GLY A 75 1.14 -14.10 23.11
N GLU A 76 0.37 -14.20 22.03
CA GLU A 76 0.87 -13.94 20.68
C GLU A 76 0.35 -12.62 20.11
N HIS A 77 1.21 -11.88 19.41
CA HIS A 77 0.84 -10.59 18.80
C HIS A 77 0.11 -10.74 17.45
N LEU A 78 0.42 -11.77 16.67
CA LEU A 78 -0.14 -11.96 15.32
C LEU A 78 -1.67 -12.04 15.30
N PRO A 79 -2.36 -12.80 16.20
CA PRO A 79 -3.82 -12.81 16.24
C PRO A 79 -4.43 -11.42 16.37
N ARG A 80 -3.90 -10.61 17.28
CA ARG A 80 -4.36 -9.24 17.54
C ARG A 80 -4.09 -8.32 16.36
N LEU A 81 -2.89 -8.45 15.77
CA LEU A 81 -2.51 -7.68 14.60
C LEU A 81 -3.42 -7.98 13.40
N TYR A 82 -3.64 -9.26 13.09
CA TYR A 82 -4.50 -9.64 11.96
C TYR A 82 -5.97 -9.26 12.17
N ARG A 83 -6.46 -9.30 13.41
CA ARG A 83 -7.78 -8.74 13.75
C ARG A 83 -7.82 -7.25 13.47
N ALA A 84 -6.83 -6.48 13.91
CA ALA A 84 -6.75 -5.05 13.65
C ALA A 84 -6.72 -4.73 12.15
N LEU A 85 -5.88 -5.44 11.37
CA LEU A 85 -5.79 -5.27 9.93
C LEU A 85 -7.09 -5.65 9.22
N HIS A 86 -7.82 -6.65 9.72
CA HIS A 86 -9.12 -7.03 9.20
C HIS A 86 -10.13 -5.90 9.37
N GLU A 87 -10.22 -5.30 10.57
CA GLU A 87 -11.11 -4.16 10.82
C GLU A 87 -10.78 -2.98 9.93
N ILE A 88 -9.51 -2.61 9.80
CA ILE A 88 -9.07 -1.53 8.90
C ILE A 88 -9.46 -1.84 7.45
N SER A 89 -9.25 -3.07 6.99
CA SER A 89 -9.56 -3.50 5.61
C SER A 89 -11.06 -3.46 5.29
N ARG A 90 -11.92 -3.61 6.29
CA ARG A 90 -13.38 -3.46 6.17
C ARG A 90 -13.85 -2.00 6.18
N GLY A 91 -13.00 -1.09 6.60
CA GLY A 91 -13.32 0.33 6.75
C GLY A 91 -13.58 0.76 8.20
N ASN A 92 -13.53 -0.14 9.17
CA ASN A 92 -13.64 0.16 10.61
C ASN A 92 -12.33 0.78 11.12
N LEU A 93 -11.97 1.93 10.55
CA LEU A 93 -10.65 2.54 10.72
C LEU A 93 -10.33 2.81 12.19
N GLN A 94 -11.24 3.46 12.91
CA GLN A 94 -11.00 3.85 14.30
C GLN A 94 -10.73 2.63 15.19
N GLU A 95 -11.61 1.63 15.14
CA GLU A 95 -11.45 0.40 15.92
C GLU A 95 -10.18 -0.35 15.54
N GLY A 96 -9.96 -0.52 14.24
CA GLY A 96 -8.80 -1.25 13.75
C GLY A 96 -7.46 -0.62 14.15
N PHE A 97 -7.33 0.71 14.03
CA PHE A 97 -6.10 1.39 14.47
C PHE A 97 -5.93 1.39 15.98
N GLN A 98 -7.01 1.48 16.75
CA GLN A 98 -6.96 1.33 18.22
C GLN A 98 -6.52 -0.08 18.65
N LEU A 99 -7.05 -1.13 18.02
CA LEU A 99 -6.61 -2.52 18.26
C LEU A 99 -5.14 -2.71 17.88
N ARG A 100 -4.71 -2.11 16.78
CA ARG A 100 -3.31 -2.15 16.34
C ARG A 100 -2.40 -1.48 17.37
N GLU A 101 -2.74 -0.28 17.83
CA GLU A 101 -1.95 0.46 18.82
C GLU A 101 -1.89 -0.28 20.16
N ALA A 102 -3.01 -0.83 20.63
CA ALA A 102 -3.04 -1.67 21.84
C ALA A 102 -2.11 -2.89 21.69
N THR A 103 -2.06 -3.52 20.52
CA THR A 103 -1.14 -4.63 20.26
C THR A 103 0.32 -4.17 20.33
N MET A 104 0.64 -3.03 19.73
CA MET A 104 1.99 -2.47 19.72
C MET A 104 2.46 -2.10 21.14
N SER A 105 1.57 -1.56 21.97
CA SER A 105 1.86 -1.20 23.38
C SER A 105 2.22 -2.40 24.23
N ILE A 106 1.61 -3.57 23.97
CA ILE A 106 1.84 -4.80 24.76
C ILE A 106 3.09 -5.54 24.32
N PHE A 107 3.28 -5.71 23.00
CA PHE A 107 4.30 -6.62 22.46
C PHE A 107 5.54 -5.91 21.93
N GLY A 108 5.47 -4.59 21.71
CA GLY A 108 6.50 -3.83 21.01
C GLY A 108 6.69 -4.31 19.55
N TRP A 109 7.29 -3.46 18.72
CA TRP A 109 7.62 -3.88 17.35
C TRP A 109 9.02 -3.40 16.98
N LEU A 110 9.97 -4.28 17.11
CA LEU A 110 11.40 -3.97 17.01
C LEU A 110 11.86 -3.47 15.62
N ARG A 111 11.03 -3.62 14.58
CA ARG A 111 11.39 -3.28 13.19
C ARG A 111 10.56 -2.16 12.56
N ARG A 112 9.94 -1.30 13.37
CA ARG A 112 9.15 -0.17 12.87
C ARG A 112 10.01 0.92 12.24
N THR A 113 11.20 1.10 12.75
CA THR A 113 12.10 2.18 12.32
C THR A 113 13.56 1.70 12.31
N THR A 114 14.39 2.34 11.48
CA THR A 114 15.84 2.09 11.44
C THR A 114 16.59 2.85 12.53
N VAL A 115 16.02 3.96 13.03
CA VAL A 115 16.57 4.80 14.10
C VAL A 115 15.48 4.99 15.16
N GLN A 116 15.80 4.72 16.41
CA GLN A 116 14.82 4.88 17.50
C GLN A 116 14.50 6.35 17.74
N PRO A 117 13.23 6.68 18.07
CA PRO A 117 12.85 8.01 18.48
C PRO A 117 13.63 8.47 19.71
N PRO A 118 13.82 9.79 19.90
CA PRO A 118 14.54 10.31 21.06
C PRO A 118 13.77 10.05 22.36
N ALA A 119 14.49 9.69 23.41
CA ALA A 119 13.91 9.51 24.74
C ALA A 119 13.73 10.85 25.52
N THR A 120 14.11 11.97 24.91
CA THR A 120 14.13 13.29 25.55
C THR A 120 12.76 13.96 25.63
N PHE A 121 11.80 13.52 24.83
CA PHE A 121 10.39 13.96 24.89
C PHE A 121 9.45 12.78 24.65
N PRO A 122 8.21 12.84 25.20
CA PRO A 122 7.32 11.67 25.24
C PRO A 122 6.71 11.33 23.88
N GLU A 123 6.32 10.06 23.74
CA GLU A 123 5.43 9.64 22.67
C GLU A 123 4.02 10.20 22.90
N TRP A 124 3.43 10.76 21.85
CA TRP A 124 2.06 11.27 21.89
C TRP A 124 1.04 10.13 21.98
N LYS A 125 0.10 10.26 22.89
CA LYS A 125 -0.96 9.28 23.17
C LYS A 125 -2.37 9.88 23.08
N GLY A 126 -2.53 10.93 22.29
CA GLY A 126 -3.82 11.61 22.10
C GLY A 126 -4.02 12.87 22.95
N GLU A 127 -2.98 13.35 23.64
CA GLU A 127 -3.03 14.60 24.39
C GLU A 127 -3.29 15.81 23.47
N SER A 128 -3.82 16.90 24.01
CA SER A 128 -4.04 18.14 23.25
C SER A 128 -2.73 18.64 22.66
N LEU A 129 -2.73 18.90 21.36
CA LEU A 129 -1.59 19.48 20.64
C LEU A 129 -1.71 21.01 20.47
N THR A 130 -2.73 21.64 21.08
CA THR A 130 -2.92 23.10 20.98
C THR A 130 -1.69 23.85 21.48
N GLY A 131 -1.03 24.58 20.56
CA GLY A 131 0.20 25.31 20.86
C GLY A 131 1.44 24.43 21.05
N LYS A 132 1.37 23.14 20.75
CA LYS A 132 2.46 22.17 20.92
C LYS A 132 3.15 21.83 19.61
N SER A 133 4.40 21.38 19.72
CA SER A 133 5.20 20.85 18.64
C SER A 133 5.21 19.31 18.66
N ILE A 134 5.12 18.68 17.49
CA ILE A 134 5.14 17.22 17.36
C ILE A 134 6.01 16.76 16.21
N VAL A 135 6.68 15.63 16.41
CA VAL A 135 7.46 14.94 15.37
C VAL A 135 6.72 13.69 14.91
N ILE A 136 6.44 13.58 13.61
CA ILE A 136 6.07 12.32 12.98
C ILE A 136 7.36 11.59 12.62
N TRP A 137 7.55 10.41 13.23
CA TRP A 137 8.80 9.67 13.11
C TRP A 137 8.79 8.72 11.92
N SER A 138 9.97 8.44 11.33
CA SER A 138 10.13 7.48 10.23
C SER A 138 9.68 6.07 10.65
N GLU A 139 8.84 5.44 9.84
CA GLU A 139 8.29 4.12 10.13
C GLU A 139 8.11 3.30 8.84
N PHE A 140 8.58 2.05 8.81
CA PHE A 140 8.46 1.08 7.72
C PHE A 140 9.11 1.52 6.39
N GLY A 141 8.37 1.40 5.27
CA GLY A 141 8.88 1.63 3.92
C GLY A 141 8.55 3.02 3.38
N LEU A 142 9.16 3.36 2.23
CA LEU A 142 8.91 4.65 1.57
C LEU A 142 7.44 4.89 1.26
N GLY A 143 6.72 3.82 0.87
CA GLY A 143 5.28 3.90 0.58
C GLY A 143 4.46 4.29 1.81
N ASP A 144 4.83 3.77 2.99
CA ASP A 144 4.17 4.10 4.25
C ASP A 144 4.39 5.57 4.61
N GLU A 145 5.63 6.05 4.53
CA GLU A 145 5.94 7.45 4.84
C GLU A 145 5.21 8.41 3.90
N ILE A 146 5.15 8.11 2.59
CA ILE A 146 4.39 8.90 1.62
C ILE A 146 2.90 8.89 1.97
N PHE A 147 2.34 7.71 2.27
CA PHE A 147 0.93 7.59 2.61
C PHE A 147 0.55 8.42 3.84
N PHE A 148 1.38 8.36 4.88
CA PHE A 148 1.11 9.02 6.15
C PHE A 148 1.52 10.50 6.20
N LEU A 149 2.22 11.05 5.21
CA LEU A 149 2.54 12.47 5.16
C LEU A 149 1.30 13.37 5.30
N ARG A 150 0.16 12.94 4.77
CA ARG A 150 -1.14 13.63 4.89
C ARG A 150 -1.55 13.92 6.33
N PHE A 151 -1.07 13.12 7.29
CA PHE A 151 -1.39 13.30 8.70
C PHE A 151 -0.68 14.49 9.34
N ALA A 152 0.37 15.03 8.74
CA ALA A 152 1.01 16.26 9.20
C ALA A 152 0.02 17.42 9.17
N ARG A 153 -0.72 17.59 8.07
CA ARG A 153 -1.79 18.58 7.95
C ARG A 153 -2.93 18.31 8.93
N LEU A 154 -3.33 17.04 9.07
CA LEU A 154 -4.40 16.65 9.99
C LEU A 154 -4.08 16.99 11.44
N LEU A 155 -2.86 16.72 11.91
CA LEU A 155 -2.42 17.07 13.27
C LEU A 155 -2.49 18.58 13.49
N ARG A 156 -2.17 19.39 12.48
CA ARG A 156 -2.27 20.85 12.55
C ARG A 156 -3.73 21.31 12.58
N GLU A 157 -4.54 20.86 11.64
CA GLU A 157 -5.90 21.37 11.44
C GLU A 157 -6.91 20.83 12.46
N ARG A 158 -6.81 19.56 12.85
CA ARG A 158 -7.77 18.91 13.75
C ARG A 158 -7.30 18.82 15.19
N CYS A 159 -5.97 18.71 15.42
CA CYS A 159 -5.43 18.56 16.77
C CYS A 159 -4.78 19.84 17.33
N GLY A 160 -4.66 20.89 16.49
CA GLY A 160 -4.14 22.19 16.90
C GLY A 160 -2.63 22.25 17.06
N ALA A 161 -1.87 21.32 16.46
CA ALA A 161 -0.41 21.35 16.52
C ALA A 161 0.14 22.67 15.95
N ALA A 162 0.96 23.36 16.73
CA ALA A 162 1.56 24.63 16.34
C ALA A 162 2.76 24.44 15.40
N TYR A 163 3.44 23.29 15.50
CA TYR A 163 4.60 22.96 14.68
C TYR A 163 4.70 21.45 14.47
N VAL A 164 4.79 21.04 13.22
CA VAL A 164 4.88 19.62 12.84
C VAL A 164 6.18 19.38 12.08
N THR A 165 7.03 18.53 12.62
CA THR A 165 8.24 18.03 11.95
C THR A 165 8.00 16.61 11.45
N VAL A 166 8.45 16.31 10.23
CA VAL A 166 8.47 14.94 9.70
C VAL A 166 9.91 14.45 9.61
N VAL A 167 10.21 13.35 10.27
CA VAL A 167 11.45 12.59 10.11
C VAL A 167 11.20 11.48 9.12
N CYS A 168 11.94 11.46 8.02
CA CYS A 168 11.73 10.50 6.93
C CYS A 168 13.04 9.91 6.40
N GLN A 169 12.92 8.88 5.60
CA GLN A 169 14.08 8.27 4.92
C GLN A 169 14.67 9.23 3.87
N SER A 170 16.01 9.19 3.72
CA SER A 170 16.77 10.09 2.83
C SER A 170 16.17 10.30 1.44
N PRO A 171 15.62 9.26 0.73
CA PRO A 171 15.06 9.45 -0.60
C PRO A 171 13.80 10.34 -0.64
N LEU A 172 13.15 10.60 0.49
CA LEU A 172 11.89 11.37 0.56
C LEU A 172 12.07 12.81 1.02
N VAL A 173 13.25 13.17 1.56
CA VAL A 173 13.46 14.48 2.20
C VAL A 173 13.05 15.63 1.29
N LYS A 174 13.66 15.74 0.11
CA LYS A 174 13.35 16.82 -0.83
C LYS A 174 11.90 16.82 -1.31
N LEU A 175 11.36 15.63 -1.62
CA LEU A 175 9.97 15.50 -2.03
C LEU A 175 9.01 16.01 -0.94
N PHE A 176 9.31 15.75 0.32
CA PHE A 176 8.50 16.17 1.45
C PHE A 176 8.68 17.67 1.77
N GLU A 177 9.91 18.20 1.66
CA GLU A 177 10.16 19.66 1.77
C GLU A 177 9.33 20.44 0.74
N GLU A 178 9.29 19.98 -0.50
CA GLU A 178 8.54 20.62 -1.59
C GLU A 178 7.02 20.50 -1.43
N SER A 179 6.53 19.47 -0.72
CA SER A 179 5.10 19.26 -0.45
C SER A 179 4.51 20.35 0.43
N ARG A 180 5.31 20.91 1.37
CA ARG A 180 4.91 21.87 2.40
C ARG A 180 3.80 21.38 3.33
N GLU A 181 3.68 20.06 3.49
CA GLU A 181 2.71 19.47 4.41
C GLU A 181 3.18 19.57 5.88
N ALA A 182 4.48 19.61 6.11
CA ALA A 182 5.11 19.79 7.41
C ALA A 182 5.86 21.13 7.48
N ASP A 183 6.10 21.63 8.70
CA ASP A 183 6.89 22.85 8.95
C ASP A 183 8.39 22.60 8.80
N ALA A 184 8.84 21.37 9.10
CA ALA A 184 10.20 20.91 8.87
C ALA A 184 10.23 19.46 8.42
N VAL A 185 11.24 19.11 7.63
CA VAL A 185 11.54 17.74 7.20
C VAL A 185 13.00 17.43 7.56
N ILE A 186 13.23 16.29 8.19
CA ILE A 186 14.55 15.87 8.66
C ILE A 186 14.84 14.46 8.14
N ASP A 187 16.03 14.28 7.56
CA ASP A 187 16.53 12.96 7.23
C ASP A 187 16.73 12.14 8.52
N VAL A 188 16.19 10.94 8.57
CA VAL A 188 16.33 10.03 9.72
C VAL A 188 17.78 9.77 10.10
N LYS A 189 18.72 9.87 9.15
CA LYS A 189 20.18 9.79 9.42
C LYS A 189 20.69 10.95 10.25
N ASN A 190 20.01 12.10 10.20
CA ASN A 190 20.34 13.32 10.92
C ASN A 190 19.47 13.51 12.17
N ALA A 191 18.76 12.48 12.58
CA ALA A 191 17.82 12.54 13.71
C ALA A 191 18.45 13.00 15.03
N ALA A 192 19.76 12.82 15.21
CA ALA A 192 20.49 13.34 16.37
C ALA A 192 20.54 14.89 16.43
N GLN A 193 20.25 15.59 15.33
CA GLN A 193 20.20 17.05 15.24
C GLN A 193 18.79 17.60 15.42
N LEU A 194 17.81 16.72 15.70
CA LEU A 194 16.41 17.13 15.89
C LEU A 194 16.29 18.07 17.07
N PRO A 195 15.69 19.28 16.90
CA PRO A 195 15.38 20.17 18.01
C PRO A 195 14.41 19.50 19.00
N ALA A 196 14.39 19.97 20.25
CA ALA A 196 13.42 19.52 21.23
C ALA A 196 11.98 19.83 20.76
N HIS A 197 11.09 18.88 20.96
CA HIS A 197 9.66 19.00 20.70
C HIS A 197 8.87 18.63 21.95
N ASP A 198 7.57 18.93 21.97
CA ASP A 198 6.70 18.49 23.07
C ASP A 198 6.43 16.97 22.97
N TYR A 199 6.26 16.45 21.73
CA TYR A 199 5.91 15.05 21.49
C TYR A 199 6.58 14.48 20.23
N TRP A 200 6.65 13.15 20.16
CA TRP A 200 6.86 12.42 18.92
C TRP A 200 5.76 11.35 18.75
N VAL A 201 5.54 10.87 17.52
CA VAL A 201 4.55 9.84 17.22
C VAL A 201 4.97 9.02 16.00
N PHE A 202 4.68 7.73 16.00
CA PHE A 202 4.72 6.95 14.78
C PHE A 202 3.49 7.21 13.90
N PRO A 203 3.66 7.28 12.56
CA PRO A 203 2.55 7.60 11.66
C PRO A 203 1.35 6.67 11.80
N HIS A 204 1.56 5.35 11.92
CA HIS A 204 0.45 4.40 12.11
C HIS A 204 -0.25 4.51 13.47
N THR A 205 0.32 5.20 14.44
CA THR A 205 -0.29 5.45 15.75
C THR A 205 -1.31 6.60 15.68
N ILE A 206 -1.10 7.58 14.79
CA ILE A 206 -1.95 8.77 14.68
C ILE A 206 -3.44 8.42 14.53
N PRO A 207 -3.83 7.50 13.62
CA PRO A 207 -5.23 7.15 13.44
C PRO A 207 -5.91 6.50 14.65
N ALA A 208 -5.16 6.01 15.63
CA ALA A 208 -5.74 5.47 16.85
C ALA A 208 -6.30 6.57 17.77
N TYR A 209 -5.74 7.78 17.69
CA TYR A 209 -6.08 8.91 18.54
C TYR A 209 -6.83 10.03 17.82
N VAL A 210 -6.84 10.02 16.50
CA VAL A 210 -7.60 10.98 15.70
C VAL A 210 -8.74 10.27 15.02
N PRO A 211 -10.00 10.65 15.27
CA PRO A 211 -11.15 10.01 14.63
C PRO A 211 -11.05 10.08 13.11
N LEU A 212 -11.14 8.91 12.47
CA LEU A 212 -11.15 8.75 11.03
C LEU A 212 -12.43 8.04 10.62
N GLU A 213 -13.19 8.68 9.75
CA GLU A 213 -14.33 8.08 9.07
C GLU A 213 -13.96 7.85 7.60
N LEU A 214 -14.33 6.71 7.06
CA LEU A 214 -13.94 6.31 5.71
C LEU A 214 -14.46 7.30 4.64
N GLU A 215 -15.66 7.85 4.88
CA GLU A 215 -16.33 8.81 4.00
C GLU A 215 -15.80 10.24 4.15
N ALA A 216 -15.05 10.51 5.23
CA ALA A 216 -14.51 11.82 5.58
C ALA A 216 -13.01 11.80 5.86
N LEU A 217 -12.28 10.99 5.10
CA LEU A 217 -10.82 10.91 5.25
C LEU A 217 -10.16 12.26 4.98
N PRO A 218 -9.19 12.65 5.82
CA PRO A 218 -8.44 13.88 5.60
C PRO A 218 -7.36 13.68 4.53
N PRO A 219 -6.88 14.79 4.08
CA PRO A 219 -7.50 15.78 3.25
C PRO A 219 -7.40 15.43 1.79
N ALA A 220 -8.06 16.29 1.05
CA ALA A 220 -8.02 16.25 -0.39
C ALA A 220 -6.61 16.07 -0.94
N VAL A 221 -6.48 15.13 -1.84
CA VAL A 221 -5.39 15.01 -2.79
C VAL A 221 -5.51 16.20 -3.75
N PRO A 222 -4.41 16.84 -4.19
CA PRO A 222 -3.02 16.45 -3.95
C PRO A 222 -2.43 17.01 -2.63
N PHE A 223 -1.60 16.21 -1.99
CA PHE A 223 -0.71 16.65 -0.91
C PHE A 223 0.78 16.46 -1.26
N LEU A 224 1.11 15.81 -2.37
CA LEU A 224 2.42 15.89 -3.02
C LEU A 224 2.34 16.72 -4.29
N ARG A 225 3.43 17.37 -4.63
CA ARG A 225 3.58 18.18 -5.84
C ARG A 225 4.78 17.71 -6.63
N ALA A 226 4.74 17.95 -7.95
CA ALA A 226 5.92 17.73 -8.77
C ALA A 226 7.05 18.65 -8.33
N SER A 227 8.24 18.12 -8.27
CA SER A 227 9.47 18.90 -8.14
C SER A 227 9.66 19.84 -9.35
N PRO A 228 10.37 20.98 -9.19
CA PRO A 228 10.82 21.78 -10.31
C PRO A 228 11.88 21.07 -11.19
N VAL A 229 12.36 19.88 -10.78
CA VAL A 229 13.25 19.03 -11.58
C VAL A 229 12.52 18.61 -12.87
N LYS A 230 13.16 18.77 -14.01
CA LYS A 230 12.56 18.42 -15.29
C LYS A 230 12.37 16.91 -15.44
N ALA A 231 11.20 16.52 -15.94
CA ALA A 231 10.95 15.14 -16.34
C ALA A 231 11.90 14.70 -17.48
N PRO A 232 12.16 13.40 -17.64
CA PRO A 232 13.02 12.90 -18.71
C PRO A 232 12.60 13.35 -20.09
N ALA A 233 13.56 13.75 -20.93
CA ALA A 233 13.31 14.33 -22.25
C ALA A 233 12.46 13.42 -23.16
N VAL A 234 12.65 12.11 -23.10
CA VAL A 234 11.86 11.15 -23.89
C VAL A 234 10.38 11.22 -23.58
N LEU A 235 10.01 11.45 -22.31
CA LEU A 235 8.62 11.61 -21.87
C LEU A 235 8.03 12.94 -22.38
N LEU A 236 8.83 14.00 -22.37
CA LEU A 236 8.43 15.33 -22.85
C LEU A 236 8.30 15.38 -24.38
N SER A 237 9.05 14.56 -25.10
CA SER A 237 9.04 14.48 -26.57
C SER A 237 8.00 13.52 -27.14
N ALA A 238 7.20 12.87 -26.32
CA ALA A 238 6.14 11.97 -26.77
C ALA A 238 5.16 12.70 -27.69
N PRO A 239 4.67 12.06 -28.77
CA PRO A 239 3.78 12.69 -29.76
C PRO A 239 2.51 13.27 -29.12
N ARG A 240 1.99 14.36 -29.66
CA ARG A 240 0.70 14.91 -29.24
C ARG A 240 -0.43 13.92 -29.51
N GLY A 241 -1.38 13.80 -28.59
CA GLY A 241 -2.55 12.94 -28.73
C GLY A 241 -2.31 11.47 -28.37
N VAL A 242 -1.08 11.07 -28.03
CA VAL A 242 -0.85 9.74 -27.45
C VAL A 242 -1.13 9.73 -25.96
N LEU A 243 -1.67 8.61 -25.46
CA LEU A 243 -1.86 8.38 -24.03
C LEU A 243 -0.53 7.96 -23.40
N LYS A 244 -0.02 8.74 -22.44
CA LYS A 244 1.23 8.46 -21.72
C LYS A 244 0.96 7.67 -20.46
N VAL A 245 1.37 6.40 -20.42
CA VAL A 245 1.13 5.47 -19.31
C VAL A 245 2.44 5.10 -18.63
N GLY A 246 2.60 5.48 -17.36
CA GLY A 246 3.69 5.02 -16.51
C GLY A 246 3.48 3.58 -16.06
N VAL A 247 4.53 2.75 -16.00
CA VAL A 247 4.41 1.34 -15.65
C VAL A 247 5.38 0.96 -14.53
N VAL A 248 4.84 0.32 -13.47
CA VAL A 248 5.63 -0.36 -12.43
C VAL A 248 5.01 -1.73 -12.16
N PHE A 249 5.79 -2.79 -12.28
CA PHE A 249 5.27 -4.16 -12.23
C PHE A 249 5.89 -5.03 -11.14
N LYS A 250 6.93 -4.55 -10.46
CA LYS A 250 7.56 -5.23 -9.31
C LYS A 250 7.84 -4.28 -8.16
N GLY A 251 7.72 -4.78 -6.95
CA GLY A 251 8.12 -4.13 -5.72
C GLY A 251 9.55 -4.49 -5.31
N ALA A 252 9.90 -4.20 -4.05
CA ALA A 252 11.18 -4.59 -3.46
C ALA A 252 11.15 -6.07 -3.08
N PRO A 253 12.11 -6.90 -3.56
CA PRO A 253 12.13 -8.35 -3.28
C PRO A 253 12.30 -8.70 -1.78
N THR A 254 12.81 -7.76 -1.00
CA THR A 254 12.99 -7.90 0.44
C THR A 254 11.69 -7.76 1.25
N HIS A 255 10.61 -7.32 0.61
CA HIS A 255 9.32 -7.18 1.27
C HIS A 255 8.65 -8.55 1.41
N GLU A 256 8.14 -8.86 2.60
CA GLU A 256 7.54 -10.17 2.93
C GLU A 256 6.41 -10.60 1.98
N ASN A 257 5.61 -9.65 1.49
CA ASN A 257 4.50 -9.89 0.56
C ASN A 257 4.86 -9.67 -0.91
N ASP A 258 6.14 -9.50 -1.26
CA ASP A 258 6.54 -9.15 -2.63
C ASP A 258 6.06 -10.16 -3.67
N ARG A 259 6.20 -11.45 -3.35
CA ARG A 259 5.73 -12.54 -4.24
C ARG A 259 4.24 -12.45 -4.59
N ALA A 260 3.41 -11.92 -3.69
CA ALA A 260 1.97 -11.79 -3.92
C ALA A 260 1.62 -10.53 -4.72
N ARG A 261 2.28 -9.41 -4.43
CA ARG A 261 1.96 -8.09 -5.01
C ARG A 261 2.67 -7.79 -6.33
N SER A 262 3.88 -8.33 -6.55
CA SER A 262 4.62 -8.16 -7.80
C SER A 262 4.07 -9.05 -8.91
N LEU A 263 4.08 -8.56 -10.15
CA LEU A 263 3.82 -9.42 -11.31
C LEU A 263 4.98 -10.39 -11.50
N PRO A 264 4.73 -11.61 -11.95
CA PRO A 264 5.80 -12.59 -12.22
C PRO A 264 6.82 -12.06 -13.26
N SER A 265 6.34 -11.39 -14.30
CA SER A 265 7.17 -10.74 -15.32
C SER A 265 6.40 -9.60 -15.99
N LEU A 266 7.10 -8.73 -16.73
CA LEU A 266 6.50 -7.68 -17.56
C LEU A 266 5.65 -8.26 -18.70
N SER A 267 5.95 -9.49 -19.14
CA SER A 267 5.20 -10.18 -20.20
C SER A 267 3.72 -10.39 -19.88
N VAL A 268 3.34 -10.34 -18.61
CA VAL A 268 1.92 -10.32 -18.20
C VAL A 268 1.16 -9.18 -18.87
N LEU A 269 1.83 -8.07 -19.16
CA LEU A 269 1.25 -6.85 -19.74
C LEU A 269 1.39 -6.77 -21.28
N ASP A 270 1.92 -7.79 -21.96
CA ASP A 270 2.20 -7.79 -23.40
C ASP A 270 1.01 -7.35 -24.26
N GLU A 271 -0.21 -7.74 -23.90
CA GLU A 271 -1.42 -7.36 -24.63
C GLU A 271 -1.72 -5.86 -24.56
N LEU A 272 -1.24 -5.17 -23.54
CA LEU A 272 -1.36 -3.72 -23.43
C LEU A 272 -0.41 -3.02 -24.39
N PHE A 273 0.81 -3.52 -24.54
CA PHE A 273 1.86 -2.92 -25.40
C PHE A 273 1.55 -3.01 -26.90
N LYS A 274 0.53 -3.77 -27.29
CA LYS A 274 0.02 -3.83 -28.67
C LYS A 274 -0.97 -2.69 -28.99
N LEU A 275 -1.36 -1.89 -27.99
CA LEU A 275 -2.32 -0.80 -28.20
C LEU A 275 -1.69 0.34 -29.01
N LYS A 276 -2.40 0.79 -30.05
CA LYS A 276 -2.03 1.98 -30.80
C LYS A 276 -2.48 3.25 -30.06
N GLY A 277 -1.72 4.33 -30.20
CA GLY A 277 -2.03 5.60 -29.54
C GLY A 277 -1.71 5.62 -28.03
N VAL A 278 -0.96 4.64 -27.54
CA VAL A 278 -0.49 4.54 -26.16
C VAL A 278 1.04 4.41 -26.17
N GLU A 279 1.70 5.28 -25.41
CA GLU A 279 3.14 5.21 -25.12
C GLU A 279 3.31 4.78 -23.65
N PHE A 280 4.15 3.79 -23.42
CA PHE A 280 4.43 3.24 -22.10
C PHE A 280 5.79 3.68 -21.60
N PHE A 281 5.84 4.12 -20.36
CA PHE A 281 7.03 4.65 -19.70
C PHE A 281 7.29 3.87 -18.42
N SER A 282 8.30 3.00 -18.45
CA SER A 282 8.69 2.24 -17.24
C SER A 282 9.31 3.16 -16.20
N LEU A 283 8.72 3.19 -15.02
CA LEU A 283 9.29 3.82 -13.82
C LEU A 283 9.98 2.78 -12.92
N GLN A 284 10.19 1.55 -13.44
CA GLN A 284 10.71 0.42 -12.67
C GLN A 284 12.14 0.65 -12.22
N LYS A 285 12.39 0.45 -10.92
CA LYS A 285 13.73 0.47 -10.33
C LYS A 285 14.02 -0.87 -9.65
N GLY A 286 15.28 -1.23 -9.54
CA GLY A 286 15.71 -2.46 -8.87
C GLY A 286 15.21 -3.73 -9.58
N ALA A 287 14.46 -4.59 -8.87
CA ALA A 287 13.94 -5.82 -9.47
C ALA A 287 13.10 -5.51 -10.71
N GLY A 288 13.38 -6.18 -11.83
CA GLY A 288 12.68 -5.97 -13.10
C GLY A 288 13.22 -4.83 -13.98
N ALA A 289 14.21 -4.06 -13.54
CA ALA A 289 14.81 -2.99 -14.37
C ALA A 289 15.42 -3.54 -15.66
N ASP A 290 16.14 -4.66 -15.60
CA ASP A 290 16.73 -5.31 -16.79
C ASP A 290 15.64 -5.77 -17.78
N GLU A 291 14.52 -6.26 -17.26
CA GLU A 291 13.37 -6.66 -18.08
C GLU A 291 12.74 -5.45 -18.78
N ALA A 292 12.58 -4.33 -18.10
CA ALA A 292 12.10 -3.08 -18.67
C ALA A 292 13.04 -2.55 -19.76
N ALA A 293 14.35 -2.59 -19.53
CA ALA A 293 15.35 -2.19 -20.52
C ALA A 293 15.30 -3.06 -21.79
N GLN A 294 15.10 -4.38 -21.68
CA GLN A 294 14.90 -5.29 -22.81
C GLN A 294 13.64 -4.94 -23.62
N TYR A 295 12.55 -4.61 -22.93
CA TYR A 295 11.31 -4.18 -23.60
C TYR A 295 11.50 -2.87 -24.36
N ALA A 296 12.20 -1.89 -23.78
CA ALA A 296 12.51 -0.63 -24.42
C ALA A 296 13.36 -0.79 -25.70
N GLN A 297 14.21 -1.80 -25.75
CA GLN A 297 14.98 -2.12 -26.98
C GLN A 297 14.14 -2.80 -28.06
N ARG A 298 13.07 -3.51 -27.68
CA ARG A 298 12.26 -4.33 -28.59
C ARG A 298 11.02 -3.61 -29.11
N LEU A 299 10.41 -2.72 -28.30
CA LEU A 299 9.15 -2.07 -28.61
C LEU A 299 9.34 -0.57 -28.79
N SER A 300 8.86 -0.03 -29.90
CA SER A 300 8.98 1.41 -30.23
C SER A 300 8.11 2.31 -29.34
N ASN A 301 7.06 1.77 -28.73
CA ASN A 301 6.13 2.48 -27.86
C ASN A 301 6.35 2.17 -26.36
N PHE A 302 7.51 1.63 -26.01
CA PHE A 302 7.89 1.37 -24.62
C PHE A 302 9.25 2.00 -24.30
N HIS A 303 9.32 2.83 -23.28
CA HIS A 303 10.49 3.63 -22.92
C HIS A 303 10.90 3.32 -21.48
N ASP A 304 12.17 3.06 -21.23
CA ASP A 304 12.69 2.85 -19.87
C ASP A 304 13.16 4.17 -19.24
N LEU A 305 12.36 4.73 -18.36
CA LEU A 305 12.74 5.90 -17.56
C LEU A 305 13.50 5.51 -16.27
N GLY A 306 13.37 4.26 -15.84
CA GLY A 306 14.04 3.78 -14.61
C GLY A 306 15.55 4.01 -14.64
N ALA A 307 16.18 3.89 -15.80
CA ALA A 307 17.60 4.16 -15.99
C ALA A 307 17.97 5.66 -15.83
N CYS A 308 17.05 6.57 -16.12
CA CYS A 308 17.27 8.02 -16.11
C CYS A 308 16.83 8.70 -14.80
N ILE A 309 15.94 8.07 -14.03
CA ILE A 309 15.42 8.61 -12.76
C ILE A 309 16.36 8.20 -11.65
N ALA A 310 16.93 9.14 -10.92
CA ALA A 310 17.85 8.89 -9.81
C ALA A 310 17.22 9.12 -8.42
N SER A 311 16.12 9.88 -8.33
CA SER A 311 15.51 10.30 -7.07
C SER A 311 13.99 10.21 -7.05
N MET A 312 13.39 10.38 -5.88
CA MET A 312 11.92 10.38 -5.75
C MET A 312 11.30 11.68 -6.30
N GLU A 313 12.03 12.79 -6.29
CA GLU A 313 11.60 14.03 -6.92
C GLU A 313 11.52 13.88 -8.45
N GLU A 314 12.52 13.23 -9.05
CA GLU A 314 12.50 12.92 -10.49
C GLU A 314 11.38 11.94 -10.84
N THR A 315 11.09 10.97 -9.94
CA THR A 315 9.92 10.09 -10.07
C THR A 315 8.62 10.92 -10.06
N ALA A 316 8.48 11.85 -9.12
CA ALA A 316 7.30 12.72 -9.04
C ALA A 316 7.17 13.62 -10.28
N SER A 317 8.29 14.15 -10.78
CA SER A 317 8.31 14.96 -12.01
C SER A 317 7.93 14.16 -13.24
N ALA A 318 8.38 12.92 -13.36
CA ALA A 318 7.94 12.02 -14.44
C ALA A 318 6.44 11.71 -14.31
N VAL A 319 5.96 11.39 -13.10
CA VAL A 319 4.54 11.13 -12.81
C VAL A 319 3.67 12.34 -13.17
N ALA A 320 4.13 13.56 -12.94
CA ALA A 320 3.39 14.77 -13.30
C ALA A 320 3.09 14.88 -14.80
N GLU A 321 3.97 14.40 -15.66
CA GLU A 321 3.85 14.44 -17.12
C GLU A 321 3.09 13.26 -17.73
N LEU A 322 2.79 12.24 -16.93
CA LEU A 322 2.01 11.08 -17.36
C LEU A 322 0.50 11.38 -17.28
N ASP A 323 -0.27 10.72 -18.12
CA ASP A 323 -1.74 10.75 -18.07
C ASP A 323 -2.29 9.72 -17.07
N LEU A 324 -1.58 8.62 -16.91
CA LEU A 324 -1.98 7.49 -16.08
C LEU A 324 -0.73 6.79 -15.52
N VAL A 325 -0.80 6.30 -14.31
CA VAL A 325 0.18 5.37 -13.73
C VAL A 325 -0.47 4.01 -13.53
N LEU A 326 0.04 2.97 -14.20
CA LEU A 326 -0.32 1.57 -14.03
C LEU A 326 0.75 0.90 -13.17
N THR A 327 0.42 0.50 -11.98
CA THR A 327 1.42 0.04 -11.00
C THR A 327 0.89 -1.10 -10.14
N VAL A 328 1.79 -1.96 -9.68
CA VAL A 328 1.51 -2.81 -8.51
C VAL A 328 1.61 -1.98 -7.23
N ASP A 329 1.23 -2.54 -6.09
CA ASP A 329 1.31 -1.86 -4.79
C ASP A 329 2.77 -1.56 -4.39
N THR A 330 3.22 -0.33 -4.66
CA THR A 330 4.60 0.15 -4.42
C THR A 330 4.59 1.62 -4.00
N SER A 331 5.76 2.15 -3.62
CA SER A 331 5.91 3.59 -3.34
C SER A 331 5.42 4.50 -4.48
N VAL A 332 5.53 4.05 -5.75
CA VAL A 332 5.06 4.83 -6.91
C VAL A 332 3.54 4.95 -6.94
N SER A 333 2.78 3.92 -6.49
CA SER A 333 1.33 4.04 -6.35
C SER A 333 0.95 5.14 -5.36
N HIS A 334 1.71 5.27 -4.28
CA HIS A 334 1.51 6.31 -3.27
C HIS A 334 1.94 7.70 -3.75
N VAL A 335 3.05 7.81 -4.51
CA VAL A 335 3.43 9.08 -5.16
C VAL A 335 2.34 9.55 -6.11
N ALA A 336 1.93 8.70 -7.04
CA ALA A 336 0.92 9.05 -8.04
C ALA A 336 -0.44 9.39 -7.40
N GLY A 337 -0.88 8.57 -6.44
CA GLY A 337 -2.09 8.81 -5.67
C GLY A 337 -2.03 10.12 -4.88
N ALA A 338 -0.92 10.39 -4.17
CA ALA A 338 -0.71 11.61 -3.39
C ALA A 338 -0.65 12.89 -4.26
N MET A 339 -0.23 12.76 -5.52
CA MET A 339 -0.24 13.84 -6.50
C MET A 339 -1.60 14.04 -7.19
N GLY A 340 -2.59 13.19 -6.90
CA GLY A 340 -3.90 13.24 -7.57
C GLY A 340 -3.88 12.78 -9.02
N LYS A 341 -2.85 12.03 -9.43
CA LYS A 341 -2.78 11.49 -10.79
C LYS A 341 -3.68 10.28 -10.95
N PRO A 342 -4.32 10.08 -12.11
CA PRO A 342 -4.99 8.83 -12.42
C PRO A 342 -4.04 7.66 -12.20
N THR A 343 -4.43 6.73 -11.31
CA THR A 343 -3.55 5.64 -10.88
C THR A 343 -4.35 4.34 -10.91
N TRP A 344 -3.89 3.37 -11.69
CA TRP A 344 -4.48 2.04 -11.72
C TRP A 344 -3.57 1.07 -10.99
N VAL A 345 -4.08 0.51 -9.91
CA VAL A 345 -3.30 -0.37 -9.04
C VAL A 345 -3.68 -1.82 -9.30
N LEU A 346 -2.70 -2.62 -9.72
CA LEU A 346 -2.86 -4.07 -9.87
C LEU A 346 -2.67 -4.73 -8.50
N LEU A 347 -3.69 -5.42 -8.05
CA LEU A 347 -3.70 -6.05 -6.73
C LEU A 347 -3.87 -7.57 -6.82
N PRO A 348 -3.21 -8.33 -5.93
CA PRO A 348 -3.56 -9.72 -5.72
C PRO A 348 -5.01 -9.84 -5.21
N SER A 349 -5.51 -11.06 -5.11
CA SER A 349 -6.84 -11.33 -4.53
C SER A 349 -6.98 -10.83 -3.10
N TYR A 350 -5.88 -10.86 -2.35
CA TYR A 350 -5.75 -10.31 -1.02
C TYR A 350 -4.58 -9.31 -1.01
N GLY A 351 -4.88 -8.04 -0.78
CA GLY A 351 -3.91 -6.94 -0.79
C GLY A 351 -3.68 -6.35 0.60
N ASP A 352 -2.87 -5.31 0.66
CA ASP A 352 -2.67 -4.49 1.86
C ASP A 352 -4.00 -3.83 2.30
N TRP A 353 -4.14 -3.58 3.60
CA TRP A 353 -5.33 -2.99 4.21
C TRP A 353 -5.76 -1.64 3.59
N ARG A 354 -4.84 -0.88 3.04
CA ARG A 354 -5.09 0.42 2.39
C ARG A 354 -6.02 0.30 1.19
N TRP A 355 -6.00 -0.86 0.53
CA TRP A 355 -6.77 -1.12 -0.67
C TRP A 355 -8.11 -1.81 -0.39
N HIS A 356 -8.45 -2.06 0.87
CA HIS A 356 -9.65 -2.77 1.30
C HIS A 356 -9.81 -4.14 0.62
N TYR A 357 -10.90 -4.87 0.90
CA TYR A 357 -11.03 -6.22 0.34
C TYR A 357 -11.62 -6.25 -1.07
N ARG A 358 -12.62 -5.40 -1.38
CA ARG A 358 -13.43 -5.54 -2.59
C ARG A 358 -13.60 -4.29 -3.42
N ARG A 359 -13.15 -3.16 -2.91
CA ARG A 359 -13.32 -1.88 -3.62
C ARG A 359 -12.58 -1.89 -4.96
N GLU A 360 -13.17 -1.25 -5.95
CA GLU A 360 -12.52 -0.88 -7.21
C GLU A 360 -12.03 0.57 -7.21
N ASP A 361 -12.41 1.36 -6.21
CA ASP A 361 -11.93 2.71 -5.90
C ASP A 361 -11.07 2.72 -4.64
N SER A 362 -10.46 3.85 -4.33
CA SER A 362 -9.73 4.05 -3.08
C SER A 362 -10.22 5.31 -2.37
N PRO A 363 -10.74 5.19 -1.14
CA PRO A 363 -11.07 6.37 -0.34
C PRO A 363 -9.84 7.21 0.01
N TRP A 364 -8.66 6.59 0.04
CA TRP A 364 -7.38 7.26 0.30
C TRP A 364 -6.88 8.07 -0.88
N TYR A 365 -7.18 7.65 -2.11
CA TYR A 365 -6.74 8.27 -3.36
C TYR A 365 -7.90 8.29 -4.36
N PRO A 366 -8.71 9.36 -4.39
CA PRO A 366 -9.93 9.41 -5.22
C PRO A 366 -9.71 9.23 -6.73
N THR A 367 -8.47 9.44 -7.20
CA THR A 367 -8.08 9.22 -8.60
C THR A 367 -7.57 7.81 -8.87
N ALA A 368 -7.52 6.96 -7.85
CA ALA A 368 -7.06 5.58 -8.00
C ALA A 368 -8.22 4.65 -8.39
N ARG A 369 -7.90 3.69 -9.25
CA ARG A 369 -8.75 2.56 -9.59
C ARG A 369 -8.01 1.26 -9.32
N LEU A 370 -8.69 0.31 -8.66
CA LEU A 370 -8.11 -0.94 -8.19
C LEU A 370 -8.49 -2.09 -9.14
N PHE A 371 -7.49 -2.71 -9.72
CA PHE A 371 -7.64 -3.87 -10.59
C PHE A 371 -7.19 -5.13 -9.84
N ARG A 372 -8.14 -5.74 -9.17
CA ARG A 372 -7.89 -6.90 -8.31
C ARG A 372 -8.02 -8.20 -9.09
N ARG A 373 -7.06 -9.10 -8.90
CA ARG A 373 -7.15 -10.49 -9.34
C ARG A 373 -8.13 -11.23 -8.43
N ARG A 374 -9.07 -11.97 -9.01
CA ARG A 374 -9.98 -12.81 -8.23
C ARG A 374 -9.24 -13.97 -7.57
N PHE A 375 -9.79 -14.53 -6.51
CA PHE A 375 -9.29 -15.77 -5.95
C PHE A 375 -9.35 -16.90 -7.01
N GLY A 376 -8.25 -17.62 -7.19
CA GLY A 376 -8.16 -18.65 -8.24
C GLY A 376 -8.10 -18.12 -9.68
N GLY A 377 -8.28 -16.79 -9.87
CA GLY A 377 -8.15 -16.14 -11.17
C GLY A 377 -6.69 -15.90 -11.57
N ASP A 378 -6.49 -15.46 -12.78
CA ASP A 378 -5.18 -15.17 -13.34
C ASP A 378 -5.02 -13.68 -13.73
N TRP A 379 -3.81 -13.30 -14.06
CA TRP A 379 -3.51 -11.94 -14.51
C TRP A 379 -4.06 -11.60 -15.91
N PRO A 380 -4.14 -12.53 -16.89
CA PRO A 380 -4.77 -12.28 -18.19
C PRO A 380 -6.18 -11.70 -18.10
N GLU A 381 -7.03 -12.17 -17.17
CA GLU A 381 -8.37 -11.60 -16.95
C GLU A 381 -8.28 -10.12 -16.52
N VAL A 382 -7.38 -9.80 -15.60
CA VAL A 382 -7.15 -8.42 -15.13
C VAL A 382 -6.65 -7.54 -16.27
N VAL A 383 -5.69 -8.02 -17.04
CA VAL A 383 -5.09 -7.32 -18.17
C VAL A 383 -6.13 -7.06 -19.26
N ALA A 384 -7.04 -7.99 -19.53
CA ALA A 384 -8.12 -7.79 -20.49
C ALA A 384 -9.05 -6.63 -20.07
N ARG A 385 -9.40 -6.52 -18.78
CA ARG A 385 -10.18 -5.39 -18.24
C ARG A 385 -9.41 -4.07 -18.39
N ILE A 386 -8.14 -4.03 -18.03
CA ILE A 386 -7.26 -2.86 -18.18
C ILE A 386 -7.19 -2.44 -19.64
N ARG A 387 -6.98 -3.39 -20.54
CA ARG A 387 -6.92 -3.14 -21.99
C ARG A 387 -8.16 -2.44 -22.52
N GLY A 388 -9.34 -2.89 -22.11
CA GLY A 388 -10.62 -2.25 -22.48
C GLY A 388 -10.68 -0.79 -22.05
N HIS A 389 -10.28 -0.47 -20.83
CA HIS A 389 -10.27 0.90 -20.32
C HIS A 389 -9.20 1.77 -20.98
N LEU A 390 -8.00 1.23 -21.26
CA LEU A 390 -6.95 1.98 -21.98
C LEU A 390 -7.38 2.36 -23.39
N LEU A 391 -8.10 1.50 -24.10
CA LEU A 391 -8.64 1.81 -25.42
C LEU A 391 -9.60 3.00 -25.36
N VAL A 392 -10.48 3.06 -24.37
CA VAL A 392 -11.40 4.20 -24.19
C VAL A 392 -10.62 5.48 -23.95
N LEU A 393 -9.71 5.49 -22.98
CA LEU A 393 -8.90 6.68 -22.66
C LEU A 393 -8.04 7.14 -23.85
N SER A 394 -7.45 6.22 -24.61
CA SER A 394 -6.65 6.55 -25.78
C SER A 394 -7.50 7.22 -26.87
N ASN A 395 -8.70 6.71 -27.14
CA ASN A 395 -9.62 7.29 -28.11
C ASN A 395 -10.09 8.69 -27.68
N GLU A 396 -10.48 8.86 -26.41
CA GLU A 396 -10.88 10.15 -25.85
C GLU A 396 -9.76 11.20 -26.00
N LYS A 397 -8.51 10.80 -25.71
CA LYS A 397 -7.36 11.70 -25.84
C LYS A 397 -7.09 12.10 -27.29
N GLN A 398 -7.21 11.17 -28.24
CA GLN A 398 -7.05 11.46 -29.66
C GLN A 398 -8.14 12.43 -30.17
N LEU A 399 -9.39 12.23 -29.76
CA LEU A 399 -10.50 13.12 -30.11
C LEU A 399 -10.31 14.53 -29.55
N ALA A 400 -9.82 14.65 -28.31
CA ALA A 400 -9.56 15.95 -27.67
C ALA A 400 -8.45 16.77 -28.36
N VAL A 401 -7.54 16.14 -29.09
CA VAL A 401 -6.48 16.84 -29.87
C VAL A 401 -6.96 17.17 -31.27
N ALA A 402 -7.94 16.43 -31.81
CA ALA A 402 -8.51 16.67 -33.13
C ALA A 402 -9.59 17.76 -33.14
N ALA A 403 -10.14 18.13 -31.98
CA ALA A 403 -11.11 19.19 -31.76
C ALA A 403 -10.44 20.53 -31.47
#